data_d9f2909ab6768d88141299ade19c6052
#
_entry.id   d9f2909ab6768d88141299ade19c6052
#
_cell.length_a   1.000
_cell.length_b   1.000
_cell.length_c   1.000
_cell.angle_alpha   90.00
_cell.angle_beta   90.00
_cell.angle_gamma   90.00
#
_symmetry.space_group_name_H-M   'P 1'
#
loop_
_entity.id
_entity.type
_entity.pdbx_description
1 polymer ?
#
loop_
_entity_poly.entity_id
_entity_poly.type
_entity_poly.pdbx_seq_one_letter_code
_entity_poly.pdbx_strand_id
1 'polypeptide(L)'
;MDKKLLKYWKNCLLDAERRSRSLTKEARVTLRIGDKLPEFILRKDIPLIFPKGKQKENDEKRKIQIAPCVFLPEYENGWTSRQNAPEYPFLISATLLPDGTFQVCDNKSERIPVFVRKFLSPNARNDRTVASLSNVDRLLSEFDTEETDWKKYWSACETLFQDATGLTFREMNYADKPEIIVVKAPGRGMAQKIINLYDKLLESKSSHPLLELLIRKKQETLLPVPEKQQVYCNRTHWAQMSGEFPLSVSQRETLAMYTEPGSSDIFAVNGPPGTGKTTFLQTVIANRIVHTVLEHPDDPDIIVASSANNQAITNILKDFKVEQPSDGKPVNLLTLRWLPGLDTLGLYLSGKDEQKDQYKMMFNTKGDGFPNDYDDPARLEEYRGFYLEHFNRFFQASCQNEVECQRFLRKKMKKIRDEIGTCLNVASLKQYGKEMADKGFLSRLLRKFQKLPSYEAIISDWEQTADFKERYDKLIVNSEYKSLPYTEDMAVRLDISYRYLLFWYAIHDREAEFIRRLAECDKEGETRGREDYTERLKRLACVMPVFISTFHSLPKYMVCVDNGEWDAPLYDAIDLLIVDESGQV
;
A
#
# COMPACT_ATOMS: atom_id res chain seq x y z
N MET A 1 17.16 12.60 12.17
CA MET A 1 16.32 11.37 12.26
C MET A 1 16.47 10.70 13.62
N ASP A 2 15.40 10.34 14.31
CA ASP A 2 15.44 9.65 15.63
C ASP A 2 15.71 8.15 15.45
N LYS A 3 17.01 7.77 15.48
CA LYS A 3 17.43 6.37 15.33
C LYS A 3 16.92 5.45 16.44
N LYS A 4 16.61 5.98 17.64
CA LYS A 4 16.05 5.17 18.75
C LYS A 4 14.63 4.71 18.43
N LEU A 5 13.81 5.58 17.86
CA LEU A 5 12.44 5.26 17.48
C LEU A 5 12.39 4.26 16.32
N LEU A 6 13.26 4.42 15.31
CA LEU A 6 13.37 3.45 14.22
C LEU A 6 13.79 2.05 14.72
N LYS A 7 14.76 2.01 15.64
CA LYS A 7 15.18 0.74 16.28
C LYS A 7 14.03 0.11 17.07
N TYR A 8 13.25 0.93 17.77
CA TYR A 8 12.06 0.48 18.49
C TYR A 8 11.03 -0.14 17.54
N TRP A 9 10.65 0.54 16.46
CA TRP A 9 9.70 0.01 15.47
C TRP A 9 10.20 -1.27 14.80
N LYS A 10 11.47 -1.32 14.42
CA LYS A 10 12.09 -2.55 13.92
C LYS A 10 11.94 -3.71 14.91
N ASN A 11 12.24 -3.48 16.18
CA ASN A 11 12.13 -4.49 17.23
C ASN A 11 10.67 -4.94 17.43
N CYS A 12 9.70 -4.03 17.35
CA CYS A 12 8.28 -4.38 17.40
C CYS A 12 7.86 -5.34 16.27
N LEU A 13 8.35 -5.11 15.03
CA LEU A 13 8.10 -6.01 13.91
C LEU A 13 8.76 -7.37 14.10
N LEU A 14 10.00 -7.40 14.55
CA LEU A 14 10.70 -8.64 14.88
C LEU A 14 9.94 -9.44 15.94
N ASP A 15 9.43 -8.77 16.96
CA ASP A 15 8.64 -9.40 18.01
C ASP A 15 7.29 -9.94 17.50
N ALA A 16 6.61 -9.19 16.64
CA ALA A 16 5.35 -9.62 16.06
C ALA A 16 5.52 -10.92 15.24
N GLU A 17 6.60 -11.05 14.47
CA GLU A 17 6.91 -12.27 13.74
C GLU A 17 7.24 -13.45 14.64
N ARG A 18 7.81 -13.19 15.81
CA ARG A 18 8.26 -14.19 16.79
C ARG A 18 7.14 -14.72 17.71
N ARG A 19 5.99 -14.01 17.79
CA ARG A 19 4.90 -14.29 18.73
C ARG A 19 4.18 -15.61 18.52
N SER A 20 4.12 -16.15 17.32
CA SER A 20 3.16 -17.19 16.94
C SER A 20 3.77 -18.53 16.54
N ARG A 21 5.09 -18.71 16.66
CA ARG A 21 5.73 -19.94 16.21
C ARG A 21 5.49 -21.10 17.18
N SER A 22 4.79 -22.13 16.72
CA SER A 22 4.66 -23.41 17.41
C SER A 22 5.56 -24.44 16.75
N LEU A 23 6.56 -24.93 17.46
CA LEU A 23 7.49 -25.98 16.97
C LEU A 23 6.89 -27.39 17.06
N THR A 24 5.72 -27.57 17.65
CA THR A 24 5.11 -28.89 17.91
C THR A 24 4.77 -29.69 16.67
N LYS A 25 4.49 -28.99 15.55
CA LYS A 25 4.14 -29.61 14.25
C LYS A 25 5.27 -29.59 13.23
N GLU A 26 6.43 -29.03 13.57
CA GLU A 26 7.55 -28.93 12.66
C GLU A 26 8.41 -30.20 12.65
N ALA A 27 8.96 -30.52 11.49
CA ALA A 27 9.97 -31.58 11.36
C ALA A 27 11.21 -31.19 12.17
N ARG A 28 11.69 -32.08 13.04
CA ARG A 28 12.70 -31.77 14.05
C ARG A 28 13.69 -32.88 14.26
N VAL A 29 14.88 -32.50 14.73
CA VAL A 29 15.85 -33.41 15.32
C VAL A 29 15.91 -33.15 16.82
N THR A 30 15.85 -34.19 17.64
CA THR A 30 15.92 -34.10 19.09
C THR A 30 17.31 -34.55 19.55
N LEU A 31 18.01 -33.71 20.27
CA LEU A 31 19.28 -34.00 20.92
C LEU A 31 19.04 -34.15 22.42
N ARG A 32 19.71 -35.11 23.05
CA ARG A 32 19.72 -35.21 24.51
C ARG A 32 20.73 -34.22 25.08
N ILE A 33 20.33 -33.49 26.11
CA ILE A 33 21.25 -32.63 26.86
C ILE A 33 22.13 -33.56 27.67
N GLY A 34 23.41 -33.66 27.26
CA GLY A 34 24.49 -34.22 28.05
C GLY A 34 25.24 -33.12 28.79
N ASP A 35 26.36 -33.48 29.43
CA ASP A 35 27.27 -32.49 30.05
C ASP A 35 28.06 -31.67 29.01
N LYS A 36 27.88 -31.97 27.73
CA LYS A 36 28.58 -31.27 26.62
C LYS A 36 27.62 -30.41 25.84
N LEU A 37 28.10 -29.22 25.48
CA LEU A 37 27.50 -28.29 24.56
C LEU A 37 27.10 -28.97 23.23
N PRO A 38 25.91 -28.69 22.66
CA PRO A 38 25.54 -29.20 21.35
C PRO A 38 26.34 -28.49 20.25
N GLU A 39 27.17 -29.24 19.55
CA GLU A 39 28.03 -28.73 18.49
C GLU A 39 27.57 -29.18 17.10
N PHE A 40 26.77 -30.23 17.01
CA PHE A 40 26.36 -30.80 15.73
C PHE A 40 25.10 -31.70 15.85
N ILE A 41 24.49 -32.00 14.70
CA ILE A 41 23.55 -33.10 14.51
C ILE A 41 24.21 -34.19 13.63
N LEU A 42 23.75 -35.43 13.76
CA LEU A 42 24.25 -36.49 12.89
C LEU A 42 23.87 -36.23 11.43
N ARG A 43 24.82 -36.43 10.53
CA ARG A 43 24.62 -36.18 9.08
C ARG A 43 23.39 -36.93 8.51
N LYS A 44 23.09 -38.13 9.05
CA LYS A 44 21.91 -38.94 8.69
C LYS A 44 20.58 -38.27 9.10
N ASP A 45 20.58 -37.35 10.07
CA ASP A 45 19.38 -36.72 10.60
C ASP A 45 19.06 -35.39 9.89
N ILE A 46 19.99 -34.85 9.10
CA ILE A 46 19.79 -33.63 8.31
C ILE A 46 18.56 -33.72 7.39
N PRO A 47 18.31 -34.86 6.68
CA PRO A 47 17.13 -35.02 5.85
C PRO A 47 15.78 -34.96 6.59
N LEU A 48 15.76 -35.17 7.91
CA LEU A 48 14.54 -35.05 8.71
C LEU A 48 14.01 -33.62 8.72
N ILE A 49 14.91 -32.62 8.78
CA ILE A 49 14.56 -31.21 8.80
C ILE A 49 14.70 -30.52 7.41
N PHE A 50 15.45 -31.16 6.50
CA PHE A 50 15.63 -30.70 5.11
C PHE A 50 15.41 -31.87 4.13
N PRO A 51 14.15 -32.22 3.79
CA PRO A 51 13.85 -33.31 2.87
C PRO A 51 14.46 -33.10 1.49
N LYS A 52 15.03 -34.14 0.90
CA LYS A 52 15.55 -34.13 -0.48
C LYS A 52 14.41 -33.83 -1.47
N GLY A 53 14.60 -32.92 -2.41
CA GLY A 53 13.70 -32.69 -3.54
C GLY A 53 13.10 -31.29 -3.69
N LYS A 54 13.31 -30.36 -2.75
CA LYS A 54 12.80 -28.99 -2.85
C LYS A 54 13.88 -27.90 -2.87
N GLN A 55 15.16 -28.24 -2.87
CA GLN A 55 16.26 -27.25 -2.90
C GLN A 55 17.26 -27.61 -3.99
N LYS A 56 17.75 -26.57 -4.68
CA LYS A 56 18.89 -26.69 -5.60
C LYS A 56 20.10 -27.18 -4.80
N GLU A 57 20.86 -28.11 -5.35
CA GLU A 57 21.99 -28.81 -4.72
C GLU A 57 23.15 -27.89 -4.23
N ASN A 58 23.05 -26.58 -4.42
CA ASN A 58 24.13 -25.61 -4.13
C ASN A 58 24.05 -24.92 -2.76
N ASP A 59 23.10 -25.24 -1.87
CA ASP A 59 23.09 -24.65 -0.52
C ASP A 59 23.99 -25.42 0.43
N GLU A 60 25.25 -25.08 0.45
CA GLU A 60 26.27 -25.64 1.37
C GLU A 60 25.94 -25.32 2.85
N LYS A 61 25.32 -24.18 3.13
CA LYS A 61 24.94 -23.72 4.47
C LYS A 61 23.43 -23.64 4.62
N ARG A 62 22.87 -24.10 5.76
CA ARG A 62 21.43 -24.11 6.03
C ARG A 62 21.09 -23.41 7.34
N LYS A 63 20.07 -22.60 7.35
CA LYS A 63 19.61 -21.90 8.57
C LYS A 63 18.72 -22.80 9.41
N ILE A 64 19.05 -22.89 10.70
CA ILE A 64 18.31 -23.64 11.71
C ILE A 64 17.98 -22.76 12.92
N GLN A 65 17.00 -23.22 13.70
CA GLN A 65 16.75 -22.73 15.04
C GLN A 65 16.86 -23.87 16.04
N ILE A 66 17.45 -23.57 17.19
CA ILE A 66 17.67 -24.51 18.28
C ILE A 66 16.85 -24.01 19.48
N ALA A 67 15.96 -24.85 20.00
CA ALA A 67 15.31 -24.65 21.27
C ALA A 67 16.10 -25.41 22.35
N PRO A 68 16.87 -24.72 23.20
CA PRO A 68 17.75 -25.36 24.19
C PRO A 68 16.98 -25.89 25.39
N CYS A 69 15.74 -25.47 25.60
CA CYS A 69 14.90 -25.89 26.71
C CYS A 69 13.44 -26.03 26.31
N VAL A 70 12.74 -26.89 27.05
CA VAL A 70 11.32 -27.20 26.87
C VAL A 70 10.57 -26.78 28.12
N PHE A 71 9.46 -26.09 27.95
CA PHE A 71 8.56 -25.70 29.01
C PHE A 71 7.28 -26.54 28.93
N LEU A 72 6.93 -27.20 30.04
CA LEU A 72 5.66 -27.89 30.19
C LEU A 72 4.82 -27.12 31.22
N PRO A 73 3.73 -26.48 30.80
CA PRO A 73 2.88 -25.74 31.73
C PRO A 73 2.24 -26.68 32.75
N GLU A 74 2.40 -26.42 34.04
CA GLU A 74 1.67 -27.10 35.11
C GLU A 74 0.24 -26.57 35.18
N TYR A 75 -0.73 -27.47 35.35
CA TYR A 75 -2.11 -27.12 35.64
C TYR A 75 -2.40 -27.28 37.12
N GLU A 76 -2.96 -26.27 37.76
CA GLU A 76 -3.32 -26.22 39.17
C GLU A 76 -4.26 -27.36 39.66
N ASN A 77 -4.81 -28.19 38.75
CA ASN A 77 -5.83 -29.18 39.05
C ASN A 77 -5.43 -30.64 38.82
N GLY A 78 -4.13 -30.99 38.72
CA GLY A 78 -3.68 -32.40 38.69
C GLY A 78 -4.18 -33.25 37.51
N TRP A 79 -4.89 -32.68 36.56
CA TRP A 79 -5.38 -33.40 35.37
C TRP A 79 -4.35 -33.25 34.24
N THR A 80 -3.54 -34.27 34.08
CA THR A 80 -2.70 -34.44 32.88
C THR A 80 -3.60 -34.73 31.68
N SER A 81 -4.13 -33.69 31.07
CA SER A 81 -4.80 -33.83 29.79
C SER A 81 -3.73 -34.09 28.72
N ARG A 82 -3.97 -35.04 27.82
CA ARG A 82 -3.15 -35.34 26.64
C ARG A 82 -2.97 -34.16 25.66
N GLN A 83 -3.39 -32.95 26.06
CA GLN A 83 -3.33 -31.74 25.25
C GLN A 83 -2.16 -30.82 25.58
N ASN A 84 -1.31 -31.14 26.56
CA ASN A 84 -0.15 -30.32 26.89
C ASN A 84 1.00 -30.61 25.93
N ALA A 85 0.96 -29.96 24.77
CA ALA A 85 2.08 -29.98 23.87
C ALA A 85 3.27 -29.22 24.49
N PRO A 86 4.51 -29.73 24.38
CA PRO A 86 5.70 -29.03 24.86
C PRO A 86 5.82 -27.66 24.17
N GLU A 87 6.16 -26.67 24.97
CA GLU A 87 6.35 -25.29 24.51
C GLU A 87 7.82 -24.88 24.64
N TYR A 88 8.26 -24.00 23.75
CA TYR A 88 9.67 -23.63 23.62
C TYR A 88 9.81 -22.13 23.85
N PRO A 89 10.20 -21.68 25.04
CA PRO A 89 10.20 -20.26 25.42
C PRO A 89 11.39 -19.48 24.86
N PHE A 90 12.47 -20.17 24.47
CA PHE A 90 13.70 -19.57 24.00
C PHE A 90 14.25 -20.27 22.76
N LEU A 91 14.74 -19.50 21.79
CA LEU A 91 15.26 -20.01 20.52
C LEU A 91 16.60 -19.34 20.18
N ILE A 92 17.55 -20.15 19.72
CA ILE A 92 18.87 -19.71 19.25
C ILE A 92 18.95 -19.97 17.75
N SER A 93 19.26 -18.97 16.95
CA SER A 93 19.48 -19.14 15.51
C SER A 93 20.93 -19.58 15.26
N ALA A 94 21.09 -20.53 14.31
CA ALA A 94 22.38 -21.04 13.92
C ALA A 94 22.44 -21.38 12.43
N THR A 95 23.65 -21.53 11.92
CA THR A 95 23.93 -22.06 10.58
C THR A 95 24.36 -23.53 10.73
N LEU A 96 23.70 -24.41 9.97
CA LEU A 96 24.05 -25.82 9.87
C LEU A 96 24.94 -26.03 8.65
N LEU A 97 26.12 -26.58 8.87
CA LEU A 97 27.04 -26.97 7.81
C LEU A 97 26.67 -28.34 7.20
N PRO A 98 27.18 -28.69 6.01
CA PRO A 98 26.88 -29.96 5.34
C PRO A 98 27.33 -31.22 6.12
N ASP A 99 28.34 -31.07 7.00
CA ASP A 99 28.81 -32.12 7.88
C ASP A 99 27.95 -32.32 9.13
N GLY A 100 27.00 -31.43 9.37
CA GLY A 100 26.12 -31.39 10.54
C GLY A 100 26.55 -30.47 11.66
N THR A 101 27.70 -29.77 11.54
CA THR A 101 28.25 -28.89 12.56
C THR A 101 27.45 -27.58 12.63
N PHE A 102 27.31 -27.02 13.84
CA PHE A 102 26.67 -25.73 14.08
C PHE A 102 27.70 -24.59 14.01
N GLN A 103 27.28 -23.50 13.41
CA GLN A 103 28.06 -22.27 13.30
C GLN A 103 27.18 -21.08 13.65
N VAL A 104 27.77 -20.02 14.19
CA VAL A 104 27.07 -18.73 14.43
C VAL A 104 26.61 -18.15 13.10
N CYS A 105 25.43 -17.53 13.06
CA CYS A 105 24.90 -16.93 11.85
C CYS A 105 25.81 -15.84 11.29
N ASP A 106 25.97 -15.78 9.97
CA ASP A 106 26.78 -14.75 9.31
C ASP A 106 26.18 -13.35 9.55
N ASN A 107 24.85 -13.21 9.53
CA ASN A 107 24.16 -11.95 9.77
C ASN A 107 24.03 -11.65 11.28
N LYS A 108 24.58 -10.53 11.72
CA LYS A 108 24.56 -10.07 13.12
C LYS A 108 23.14 -9.95 13.71
N SER A 109 22.17 -9.52 12.93
CA SER A 109 20.78 -9.42 13.40
C SER A 109 20.13 -10.77 13.71
N GLU A 110 20.59 -11.85 13.07
CA GLU A 110 20.14 -13.22 13.32
C GLU A 110 20.80 -13.86 14.55
N ARG A 111 21.88 -13.27 15.07
CA ARG A 111 22.59 -13.73 16.27
C ARG A 111 21.86 -13.40 17.57
N ILE A 112 20.90 -12.49 17.54
CA ILE A 112 20.12 -12.14 18.72
C ILE A 112 19.15 -13.29 19.03
N PRO A 113 19.25 -13.94 20.22
CA PRO A 113 18.35 -15.00 20.60
C PRO A 113 16.91 -14.52 20.77
N VAL A 114 15.96 -15.43 20.74
CA VAL A 114 14.54 -15.11 20.73
C VAL A 114 13.86 -15.62 21.99
N PHE A 115 13.38 -14.71 22.85
CA PHE A 115 12.36 -15.05 23.83
C PHE A 115 10.98 -15.01 23.19
N VAL A 116 10.21 -16.08 23.29
CA VAL A 116 8.86 -16.15 22.75
C VAL A 116 7.92 -15.35 23.63
N ARG A 117 7.41 -14.22 23.13
CA ARG A 117 6.69 -13.18 23.89
C ARG A 117 5.46 -13.65 24.66
N LYS A 118 4.79 -14.72 24.21
CA LYS A 118 3.64 -15.29 24.92
C LYS A 118 3.99 -15.83 26.32
N PHE A 119 5.26 -16.01 26.64
CA PHE A 119 5.76 -16.46 27.95
C PHE A 119 6.32 -15.33 28.82
N LEU A 120 6.20 -14.09 28.40
CA LEU A 120 6.71 -12.92 29.12
C LEU A 120 5.57 -12.13 29.74
N SER A 121 5.70 -11.74 31.04
CA SER A 121 4.75 -10.82 31.67
C SER A 121 4.87 -9.40 31.07
N PRO A 122 3.78 -8.65 30.91
CA PRO A 122 2.40 -8.94 31.35
C PRO A 122 1.57 -9.78 30.35
N ASN A 123 2.13 -10.23 29.23
CA ASN A 123 1.37 -10.92 28.18
C ASN A 123 1.07 -12.40 28.54
N ALA A 124 1.93 -13.01 29.36
CA ALA A 124 1.76 -14.39 29.79
C ALA A 124 0.73 -14.51 30.92
N ARG A 125 0.01 -15.64 30.97
CA ARG A 125 -0.72 -16.03 32.17
C ARG A 125 0.27 -16.38 33.28
N ASN A 126 -0.10 -16.15 34.54
CA ASN A 126 0.79 -16.33 35.70
C ASN A 126 1.47 -17.71 35.74
N ASP A 127 0.76 -18.77 35.36
CA ASP A 127 1.25 -20.17 35.29
C ASP A 127 2.21 -20.44 34.11
N ARG A 128 2.38 -19.47 33.21
CA ARG A 128 3.19 -19.60 31.98
C ARG A 128 4.25 -18.51 31.84
N THR A 129 4.46 -17.73 32.86
CA THR A 129 5.45 -16.64 32.82
C THR A 129 6.85 -17.19 33.07
N VAL A 130 7.75 -16.97 32.09
CA VAL A 130 9.15 -17.36 32.17
C VAL A 130 10.03 -16.19 32.64
N ALA A 131 9.71 -14.97 32.20
CA ALA A 131 10.46 -13.77 32.54
C ALA A 131 9.58 -12.52 32.36
N SER A 132 10.06 -11.35 32.80
CA SER A 132 9.41 -10.08 32.51
C SER A 132 9.89 -9.50 31.16
N LEU A 133 8.96 -8.93 30.40
CA LEU A 133 9.21 -8.32 29.10
C LEU A 133 10.27 -7.21 29.20
N SER A 134 10.16 -6.33 30.19
CA SER A 134 11.10 -5.21 30.37
C SER A 134 12.52 -5.65 30.66
N ASN A 135 12.69 -6.72 31.45
CA ASN A 135 14.03 -7.25 31.75
C ASN A 135 14.64 -7.91 30.50
N VAL A 136 13.85 -8.70 29.78
CA VAL A 136 14.28 -9.34 28.53
C VAL A 136 14.68 -8.30 27.49
N ASP A 137 13.89 -7.25 27.30
CA ASP A 137 14.22 -6.18 26.33
C ASP A 137 15.51 -5.45 26.69
N ARG A 138 15.73 -5.17 27.97
CA ARG A 138 17.00 -4.58 28.44
C ARG A 138 18.18 -5.50 28.12
N LEU A 139 18.13 -6.77 28.51
CA LEU A 139 19.19 -7.74 28.32
C LEU A 139 19.48 -7.97 26.81
N LEU A 140 18.45 -8.08 25.99
CA LEU A 140 18.61 -8.23 24.53
C LEU A 140 19.25 -6.98 23.88
N SER A 141 19.03 -5.79 24.44
CA SER A 141 19.64 -4.56 23.93
C SER A 141 21.15 -4.47 24.22
N GLU A 142 21.59 -5.17 25.25
CA GLU A 142 22.99 -5.25 25.71
C GLU A 142 23.72 -6.48 25.15
N PHE A 143 23.02 -7.39 24.46
CA PHE A 143 23.58 -8.65 23.97
C PHE A 143 24.64 -8.42 22.88
N ASP A 144 25.82 -9.03 23.06
CA ASP A 144 26.91 -8.94 22.11
C ASP A 144 26.64 -9.77 20.85
N THR A 145 26.56 -9.12 19.71
CA THR A 145 26.36 -9.74 18.40
C THR A 145 27.65 -9.92 17.60
N GLU A 146 28.80 -9.55 18.14
CA GLU A 146 30.09 -9.66 17.44
C GLU A 146 30.72 -11.06 17.56
N GLU A 147 30.36 -11.83 18.57
CA GLU A 147 30.93 -13.15 18.82
C GLU A 147 30.66 -14.11 17.63
N THR A 148 31.71 -14.79 17.18
CA THR A 148 31.71 -15.76 16.07
C THR A 148 32.05 -17.18 16.47
N ASP A 149 32.63 -17.37 17.65
CA ASP A 149 32.91 -18.70 18.20
C ASP A 149 31.63 -19.32 18.74
N TRP A 150 31.28 -20.53 18.26
CA TRP A 150 30.04 -21.20 18.63
C TRP A 150 29.92 -21.46 20.13
N LYS A 151 31.00 -21.85 20.79
CA LYS A 151 30.97 -22.20 22.23
C LYS A 151 30.74 -20.96 23.08
N LYS A 152 31.43 -19.87 22.76
CA LYS A 152 31.24 -18.60 23.46
C LYS A 152 29.86 -18.00 23.21
N TYR A 153 29.40 -18.07 21.97
CA TYR A 153 28.04 -17.61 21.60
C TYR A 153 26.95 -18.39 22.35
N TRP A 154 27.05 -19.73 22.40
CA TRP A 154 26.11 -20.54 23.17
C TRP A 154 26.13 -20.18 24.66
N SER A 155 27.32 -20.05 25.27
CA SER A 155 27.47 -19.64 26.66
C SER A 155 26.87 -18.25 26.92
N ALA A 156 27.04 -17.31 26.01
CA ALA A 156 26.41 -15.98 26.09
C ALA A 156 24.87 -16.08 26.03
N CYS A 157 24.33 -16.93 25.17
CA CYS A 157 22.88 -17.20 25.12
C CYS A 157 22.35 -17.82 26.41
N GLU A 158 23.10 -18.75 27.02
CA GLU A 158 22.72 -19.38 28.31
C GLU A 158 22.78 -18.38 29.46
N THR A 159 23.81 -17.55 29.52
CA THR A 159 23.93 -16.45 30.50
C THR A 159 22.75 -15.46 30.35
N LEU A 160 22.46 -15.03 29.12
CA LEU A 160 21.31 -14.17 28.84
C LEU A 160 20.00 -14.77 29.34
N PHE A 161 19.80 -16.09 29.10
CA PHE A 161 18.60 -16.79 29.54
C PHE A 161 18.54 -16.87 31.08
N GLN A 162 19.65 -17.19 31.72
CA GLN A 162 19.75 -17.27 33.18
C GLN A 162 19.52 -15.90 33.84
N ASP A 163 20.08 -14.82 33.30
CA ASP A 163 19.86 -13.45 33.79
C ASP A 163 18.39 -13.02 33.66
N ALA A 164 17.72 -13.49 32.61
CA ALA A 164 16.31 -13.18 32.38
C ALA A 164 15.35 -13.98 33.25
N THR A 165 15.63 -15.26 33.48
CA THR A 165 14.69 -16.23 34.06
C THR A 165 15.07 -16.70 35.46
N GLY A 166 16.34 -16.56 35.84
CA GLY A 166 16.92 -17.15 37.06
C GLY A 166 17.25 -18.65 36.94
N LEU A 167 17.05 -19.27 35.76
CA LEU A 167 17.23 -20.70 35.52
C LEU A 167 18.19 -20.96 34.36
N THR A 168 18.96 -22.04 34.45
CA THR A 168 19.73 -22.53 33.31
C THR A 168 18.84 -23.28 32.32
N PHE A 169 19.32 -23.55 31.12
CA PHE A 169 18.58 -24.37 30.13
C PHE A 169 18.22 -25.75 30.68
N ARG A 170 19.09 -26.32 31.50
CA ARG A 170 18.87 -27.63 32.12
C ARG A 170 17.79 -27.59 33.21
N GLU A 171 17.79 -26.58 34.06
CA GLU A 171 16.81 -26.39 35.11
C GLU A 171 15.42 -26.09 34.58
N MET A 172 15.31 -25.37 33.45
CA MET A 172 14.04 -25.10 32.77
C MET A 172 13.46 -26.35 32.12
N ASN A 173 14.29 -27.35 31.74
CA ASN A 173 13.83 -28.58 31.14
C ASN A 173 13.15 -29.48 32.19
N TYR A 174 11.84 -29.40 32.22
CA TYR A 174 10.97 -30.05 33.20
C TYR A 174 10.77 -31.56 32.99
N ALA A 175 11.39 -32.16 31.99
CA ALA A 175 11.24 -33.59 31.70
C ALA A 175 12.39 -34.39 32.36
N ASP A 176 12.09 -35.62 32.75
CA ASP A 176 13.11 -36.63 33.16
C ASP A 176 14.22 -36.81 32.10
N LYS A 177 14.04 -36.25 30.91
CA LYS A 177 14.97 -36.27 29.79
C LYS A 177 15.08 -34.88 29.19
N PRO A 178 16.06 -34.09 29.59
CA PRO A 178 16.32 -32.77 28.99
C PRO A 178 16.64 -32.94 27.50
N GLU A 179 15.85 -32.26 26.66
CA GLU A 179 15.93 -32.38 25.21
C GLU A 179 16.19 -31.01 24.59
N ILE A 180 17.08 -30.97 23.60
CA ILE A 180 17.31 -29.82 22.72
C ILE A 180 16.64 -30.14 21.38
N ILE A 181 15.82 -29.24 20.89
CA ILE A 181 15.13 -29.41 19.63
C ILE A 181 15.80 -28.55 18.56
N VAL A 182 16.15 -29.17 17.44
CA VAL A 182 16.67 -28.51 16.24
C VAL A 182 15.63 -28.55 15.15
N VAL A 183 15.27 -27.41 14.62
CA VAL A 183 14.29 -27.26 13.53
C VAL A 183 14.87 -26.41 12.41
N LYS A 184 14.30 -26.50 11.22
CA LYS A 184 14.59 -25.57 10.14
C LYS A 184 14.23 -24.15 10.61
N ALA A 185 15.10 -23.18 10.37
CA ALA A 185 14.74 -21.79 10.60
C ALA A 185 13.49 -21.42 9.78
N PRO A 186 12.60 -20.58 10.29
CA PRO A 186 11.48 -20.11 9.51
C PRO A 186 12.00 -19.47 8.23
N GLY A 187 11.26 -19.61 7.15
CA GLY A 187 11.49 -18.82 5.96
C GLY A 187 11.46 -17.32 6.33
N ARG A 188 11.95 -16.46 5.44
CA ARG A 188 11.86 -15.02 5.65
C ARG A 188 10.42 -14.66 6.00
N GLY A 189 10.23 -14.01 7.14
CA GLY A 189 8.92 -13.56 7.60
C GLY A 189 8.30 -12.54 6.63
N MET A 190 7.01 -12.32 6.73
CA MET A 190 6.32 -11.33 5.86
C MET A 190 6.88 -9.91 6.03
N ALA A 191 7.32 -9.55 7.23
CA ALA A 191 7.92 -8.25 7.53
C ALA A 191 9.42 -8.13 7.18
N GLN A 192 10.07 -9.19 6.68
CA GLN A 192 11.53 -9.18 6.49
C GLN A 192 12.04 -8.04 5.59
N LYS A 193 11.28 -7.70 4.54
CA LYS A 193 11.64 -6.58 3.66
C LYS A 193 11.55 -5.23 4.38
N ILE A 194 10.58 -5.06 5.27
CA ILE A 194 10.44 -3.86 6.10
C ILE A 194 11.57 -3.80 7.13
N ILE A 195 11.92 -4.93 7.75
CA ILE A 195 13.03 -5.02 8.70
C ILE A 195 14.34 -4.62 8.00
N ASN A 196 14.59 -5.14 6.79
CA ASN A 196 15.77 -4.78 6.00
C ASN A 196 15.79 -3.28 5.66
N LEU A 197 14.63 -2.69 5.35
CA LEU A 197 14.52 -1.24 5.13
C LEU A 197 14.89 -0.45 6.38
N TYR A 198 14.44 -0.88 7.58
CA TYR A 198 14.87 -0.24 8.82
C TYR A 198 16.37 -0.35 9.06
N ASP A 199 17.01 -1.48 8.71
CA ASP A 199 18.45 -1.62 8.82
C ASP A 199 19.17 -0.59 7.92
N LYS A 200 18.74 -0.47 6.67
CA LYS A 200 19.29 0.52 5.74
C LYS A 200 19.07 1.96 6.21
N LEU A 201 17.89 2.29 6.75
CA LEU A 201 17.62 3.61 7.32
C LEU A 201 18.48 3.92 8.56
N LEU A 202 18.76 2.91 9.40
CA LEU A 202 19.62 3.06 10.57
C LEU A 202 21.10 3.30 10.20
N GLU A 203 21.57 2.71 9.11
CA GLU A 203 22.92 2.87 8.56
C GLU A 203 23.05 4.15 7.73
N SER A 204 21.96 4.60 7.10
CA SER A 204 21.96 5.78 6.23
C SER A 204 22.31 7.06 6.98
N LYS A 205 23.05 7.92 6.27
CA LYS A 205 23.31 9.32 6.65
C LYS A 205 22.39 10.30 5.91
N SER A 206 21.58 9.82 4.98
CA SER A 206 20.69 10.65 4.17
C SER A 206 19.52 11.18 5.00
N SER A 207 19.04 12.36 4.66
CA SER A 207 17.79 12.91 5.20
C SER A 207 16.61 12.27 4.51
N HIS A 208 15.55 12.00 5.27
CA HIS A 208 14.28 11.49 4.78
C HIS A 208 13.16 12.41 5.31
N PRO A 209 12.88 13.55 4.63
CA PRO A 209 12.01 14.62 5.15
C PRO A 209 10.63 14.15 5.56
N LEU A 210 10.00 13.29 4.75
CA LEU A 210 8.66 12.76 5.04
C LEU A 210 8.65 11.87 6.30
N LEU A 211 9.68 11.03 6.48
CA LEU A 211 9.84 10.21 7.68
C LEU A 211 10.10 11.10 8.91
N GLU A 212 10.90 12.15 8.77
CA GLU A 212 11.16 13.10 9.84
C GLU A 212 9.91 13.88 10.23
N LEU A 213 9.07 14.23 9.26
CA LEU A 213 7.76 14.85 9.49
C LEU A 213 6.82 13.91 10.26
N LEU A 214 6.76 12.62 9.88
CA LEU A 214 5.95 11.60 10.55
C LEU A 214 6.38 11.37 12.01
N ILE A 215 7.68 11.46 12.29
CA ILE A 215 8.25 11.24 13.64
C ILE A 215 8.06 12.46 14.56
N ARG A 216 7.80 13.64 14.00
CA ARG A 216 7.60 14.85 14.82
C ARG A 216 6.42 14.69 15.75
N LYS A 217 6.63 15.01 17.03
CA LYS A 217 5.57 14.92 18.06
C LYS A 217 4.54 16.07 18.01
N LYS A 218 4.80 17.10 17.22
CA LYS A 218 3.90 18.26 17.11
C LYS A 218 2.82 17.95 16.09
N GLN A 219 1.58 17.78 16.58
CA GLN A 219 0.40 17.78 15.74
C GLN A 219 -0.02 19.23 15.47
N GLU A 220 -0.16 19.58 14.20
CA GLU A 220 -0.80 20.83 13.80
C GLU A 220 -2.25 20.51 13.50
N THR A 221 -3.16 21.10 14.27
CA THR A 221 -4.58 21.04 13.95
C THR A 221 -4.84 22.00 12.80
N LEU A 222 -5.27 21.48 11.66
CA LEU A 222 -5.69 22.31 10.55
C LEU A 222 -6.96 23.06 10.96
N LEU A 223 -6.95 24.38 10.75
CA LEU A 223 -8.15 25.20 10.89
C LEU A 223 -9.03 25.03 9.66
N PRO A 224 -10.36 25.02 9.81
CA PRO A 224 -11.26 25.01 8.67
C PRO A 224 -10.93 26.16 7.71
N VAL A 225 -10.92 25.87 6.43
CA VAL A 225 -10.71 26.89 5.39
C VAL A 225 -11.88 27.85 5.41
N PRO A 226 -11.67 29.17 5.50
CA PRO A 226 -12.75 30.16 5.48
C PRO A 226 -13.64 29.99 4.23
N GLU A 227 -14.95 30.20 4.35
CA GLU A 227 -15.94 29.96 3.30
C GLU A 227 -15.57 30.65 1.95
N LYS A 228 -15.05 31.87 1.99
CA LYS A 228 -14.57 32.55 0.77
C LYS A 228 -13.39 31.85 0.10
N GLN A 229 -12.54 31.20 0.87
CA GLN A 229 -11.36 30.47 0.40
C GLN A 229 -11.74 29.07 -0.08
N GLN A 230 -12.80 28.46 0.48
CA GLN A 230 -13.36 27.19 -0.02
C GLN A 230 -13.79 27.30 -1.48
N VAL A 231 -14.38 28.42 -1.90
CA VAL A 231 -14.70 28.69 -3.32
C VAL A 231 -13.45 28.66 -4.18
N TYR A 232 -12.33 29.22 -3.68
CA TYR A 232 -11.04 29.16 -4.37
C TYR A 232 -10.53 27.73 -4.47
N CYS A 233 -10.52 26.97 -3.39
CA CYS A 233 -10.10 25.56 -3.37
C CYS A 233 -11.00 24.68 -4.25
N ASN A 234 -12.30 24.95 -4.32
CA ASN A 234 -13.21 24.26 -5.25
C ASN A 234 -12.81 24.43 -6.73
N ARG A 235 -12.04 25.46 -7.09
CA ARG A 235 -11.50 25.65 -8.45
C ARG A 235 -10.35 24.69 -8.75
N THR A 236 -9.65 24.19 -7.75
CA THR A 236 -8.57 23.19 -7.89
C THR A 236 -9.10 21.76 -7.82
N HIS A 237 -10.38 21.57 -7.48
CA HIS A 237 -11.08 20.31 -7.59
C HIS A 237 -11.58 20.12 -9.03
N TRP A 238 -10.78 19.48 -9.85
CA TRP A 238 -11.07 19.30 -11.28
C TRP A 238 -11.70 17.96 -11.62
N ALA A 239 -11.57 16.94 -10.75
CA ALA A 239 -12.03 15.62 -11.10
C ALA A 239 -12.74 14.88 -9.98
N GLN A 240 -13.68 14.02 -10.40
CA GLN A 240 -14.46 13.09 -9.58
C GLN A 240 -14.50 11.74 -10.27
N MET A 241 -14.16 10.66 -9.54
CA MET A 241 -14.18 9.31 -10.12
C MET A 241 -15.60 8.77 -10.27
N SER A 242 -16.49 9.07 -9.32
CA SER A 242 -17.90 8.66 -9.37
C SER A 242 -18.77 9.68 -10.07
N GLY A 243 -19.60 9.23 -11.02
CA GLY A 243 -20.65 10.05 -11.62
C GLY A 243 -21.99 10.03 -10.85
N GLU A 244 -22.09 9.28 -9.75
CA GLU A 244 -23.31 9.10 -8.97
C GLU A 244 -23.25 9.71 -7.57
N PHE A 245 -22.08 9.75 -6.97
CA PHE A 245 -21.85 10.18 -5.59
C PHE A 245 -21.04 11.46 -5.53
N PRO A 246 -21.71 12.64 -5.50
CA PRO A 246 -20.99 13.90 -5.29
C PRO A 246 -20.44 13.99 -3.87
N LEU A 247 -19.44 14.82 -3.65
CA LEU A 247 -18.91 15.07 -2.32
C LEU A 247 -19.94 15.79 -1.44
N SER A 248 -20.00 15.42 -0.17
CA SER A 248 -20.71 16.17 0.86
C SER A 248 -19.98 17.48 1.20
N VAL A 249 -20.64 18.40 1.89
CA VAL A 249 -20.04 19.67 2.33
C VAL A 249 -18.77 19.42 3.15
N SER A 250 -18.81 18.52 4.13
CA SER A 250 -17.64 18.21 4.96
C SER A 250 -16.48 17.57 4.19
N GLN A 251 -16.77 16.74 3.18
CA GLN A 251 -15.75 16.21 2.29
C GLN A 251 -15.11 17.28 1.41
N ARG A 252 -15.91 18.27 0.93
CA ARG A 252 -15.37 19.43 0.18
C ARG A 252 -14.48 20.31 1.04
N GLU A 253 -14.87 20.55 2.28
CA GLU A 253 -14.04 21.27 3.25
C GLU A 253 -12.72 20.53 3.49
N THR A 254 -12.78 19.22 3.65
CA THR A 254 -11.58 18.37 3.82
C THR A 254 -10.69 18.41 2.58
N LEU A 255 -11.29 18.33 1.38
CA LEU A 255 -10.55 18.44 0.12
C LEU A 255 -9.92 19.82 -0.04
N ALA A 256 -10.63 20.88 0.34
CA ALA A 256 -10.11 22.23 0.32
C ALA A 256 -8.88 22.38 1.23
N MET A 257 -8.91 21.84 2.45
CA MET A 257 -7.75 21.82 3.34
C MET A 257 -6.57 21.04 2.75
N TYR A 258 -6.85 19.91 2.08
CA TYR A 258 -5.83 19.09 1.44
C TYR A 258 -5.17 19.78 0.25
N THR A 259 -5.94 20.52 -0.55
CA THR A 259 -5.47 21.18 -1.77
C THR A 259 -4.98 22.62 -1.53
N GLU A 260 -5.06 23.14 -0.31
CA GLU A 260 -4.59 24.48 0.02
C GLU A 260 -3.06 24.58 -0.16
N PRO A 261 -2.56 25.65 -0.84
CA PRO A 261 -1.13 25.87 -0.97
C PRO A 261 -0.44 25.95 0.39
N GLY A 262 0.58 25.12 0.60
CA GLY A 262 1.30 25.01 1.87
C GLY A 262 0.68 24.02 2.87
N SER A 263 -0.31 23.21 2.46
CA SER A 263 -0.75 22.05 3.21
C SER A 263 0.42 21.10 3.49
N SER A 264 0.30 20.30 4.56
CA SER A 264 1.33 19.34 4.94
C SER A 264 1.41 18.20 3.92
N ASP A 265 2.63 17.66 3.70
CA ASP A 265 2.85 16.44 2.91
C ASP A 265 2.22 15.19 3.56
N ILE A 266 1.85 15.27 4.83
CA ILE A 266 1.12 14.22 5.55
C ILE A 266 -0.24 14.77 5.99
N PHE A 267 -1.31 14.14 5.51
CA PHE A 267 -2.68 14.57 5.76
C PHE A 267 -3.50 13.41 6.35
N ALA A 268 -4.02 13.58 7.57
CA ALA A 268 -4.86 12.59 8.22
C ALA A 268 -6.34 12.95 8.12
N VAL A 269 -7.13 12.03 7.59
CA VAL A 269 -8.59 12.17 7.46
C VAL A 269 -9.28 11.21 8.41
N ASN A 270 -10.07 11.75 9.32
CA ASN A 270 -10.89 10.96 10.24
C ASN A 270 -12.37 11.04 9.83
N GLY A 271 -13.02 9.90 9.72
CA GLY A 271 -14.45 9.81 9.43
C GLY A 271 -15.04 8.52 9.97
N PRO A 272 -16.22 8.56 10.62
CA PRO A 272 -16.94 7.36 11.03
C PRO A 272 -17.23 6.41 9.85
N PRO A 273 -17.54 5.13 10.11
CA PRO A 273 -18.03 4.23 9.06
C PRO A 273 -19.26 4.80 8.35
N GLY A 274 -19.36 4.63 7.04
CA GLY A 274 -20.49 5.10 6.24
C GLY A 274 -20.49 6.59 5.84
N THR A 275 -19.46 7.38 6.21
CA THR A 275 -19.34 8.81 5.84
C THR A 275 -18.74 9.05 4.46
N GLY A 276 -18.59 8.02 3.62
CA GLY A 276 -18.07 8.17 2.25
C GLY A 276 -16.56 8.40 2.16
N LYS A 277 -15.76 7.84 3.09
CA LYS A 277 -14.29 7.90 3.01
C LYS A 277 -13.76 7.39 1.66
N THR A 278 -14.31 6.29 1.15
CA THR A 278 -13.94 5.73 -0.15
C THR A 278 -14.18 6.74 -1.28
N THR A 279 -15.34 7.39 -1.31
CA THR A 279 -15.66 8.43 -2.31
C THR A 279 -14.67 9.59 -2.24
N PHE A 280 -14.31 10.01 -1.02
CA PHE A 280 -13.31 11.04 -0.82
C PHE A 280 -11.93 10.63 -1.36
N LEU A 281 -11.45 9.42 -1.03
CA LEU A 281 -10.17 8.89 -1.52
C LEU A 281 -10.16 8.74 -3.04
N GLN A 282 -11.24 8.25 -3.62
CA GLN A 282 -11.40 8.18 -5.08
C GLN A 282 -11.33 9.57 -5.73
N THR A 283 -11.90 10.59 -5.07
CA THR A 283 -11.82 11.97 -5.54
C THR A 283 -10.39 12.52 -5.49
N VAL A 284 -9.66 12.27 -4.40
CA VAL A 284 -8.25 12.66 -4.28
C VAL A 284 -7.42 12.06 -5.41
N ILE A 285 -7.60 10.77 -5.69
CA ILE A 285 -6.91 10.05 -6.77
C ILE A 285 -7.30 10.65 -8.14
N ALA A 286 -8.60 10.80 -8.41
CA ALA A 286 -9.08 11.35 -9.67
C ALA A 286 -8.54 12.76 -9.92
N ASN A 287 -8.59 13.60 -8.88
CA ASN A 287 -8.07 14.95 -8.94
C ASN A 287 -6.56 14.99 -9.23
N ARG A 288 -5.79 14.11 -8.58
CA ARG A 288 -4.34 13.99 -8.80
C ARG A 288 -4.03 13.58 -10.24
N ILE A 289 -4.71 12.56 -10.78
CA ILE A 289 -4.52 12.09 -12.16
C ILE A 289 -4.80 13.24 -13.16
N VAL A 290 -5.92 13.95 -12.99
CA VAL A 290 -6.27 15.06 -13.90
C VAL A 290 -5.28 16.22 -13.81
N HIS A 291 -4.84 16.56 -12.60
CA HIS A 291 -3.79 17.57 -12.42
C HIS A 291 -2.51 17.20 -13.16
N THR A 292 -2.05 15.95 -12.98
CA THR A 292 -0.83 15.48 -13.63
C THR A 292 -0.94 15.46 -15.16
N VAL A 293 -2.10 15.04 -15.70
CA VAL A 293 -2.32 15.10 -17.17
C VAL A 293 -2.29 16.52 -17.72
N LEU A 294 -2.79 17.50 -16.96
CA LEU A 294 -2.88 18.88 -17.43
C LEU A 294 -1.60 19.70 -17.21
N GLU A 295 -0.88 19.45 -16.12
CA GLU A 295 0.28 20.26 -15.70
C GLU A 295 1.62 19.56 -15.99
N HIS A 296 1.67 18.21 -15.87
CA HIS A 296 2.86 17.38 -16.09
C HIS A 296 2.53 16.15 -16.95
N PRO A 297 2.09 16.36 -18.21
CA PRO A 297 1.52 15.30 -19.03
C PRO A 297 2.47 14.13 -19.32
N ASP A 298 3.77 14.39 -19.39
CA ASP A 298 4.80 13.42 -19.70
C ASP A 298 5.37 12.71 -18.46
N ASP A 299 4.82 12.98 -17.27
CA ASP A 299 5.27 12.40 -16.00
C ASP A 299 4.10 11.80 -15.20
N PRO A 300 3.66 10.56 -15.51
CA PRO A 300 2.59 9.89 -14.79
C PRO A 300 2.96 9.65 -13.32
N ASP A 301 2.04 9.95 -12.42
CA ASP A 301 2.21 9.66 -11.00
C ASP A 301 2.16 8.15 -10.70
N ILE A 302 2.99 7.71 -9.77
CA ILE A 302 2.89 6.39 -9.11
C ILE A 302 2.06 6.55 -7.84
N ILE A 303 0.79 6.20 -7.92
CA ILE A 303 -0.16 6.27 -6.81
C ILE A 303 -0.27 4.89 -6.16
N VAL A 304 -0.08 4.83 -4.85
CA VAL A 304 -0.18 3.59 -4.07
C VAL A 304 -1.28 3.71 -3.03
N ALA A 305 -2.22 2.78 -3.03
CA ALA A 305 -3.19 2.58 -1.96
C ALA A 305 -2.81 1.35 -1.13
N SER A 306 -2.65 1.52 0.17
CA SER A 306 -2.18 0.46 1.06
C SER A 306 -3.02 0.36 2.33
N SER A 307 -3.07 -0.85 2.89
CA SER A 307 -3.72 -1.12 4.18
C SER A 307 -2.98 -2.21 4.96
N ALA A 308 -3.28 -2.31 6.26
CA ALA A 308 -2.73 -3.33 7.12
C ALA A 308 -3.32 -4.73 6.87
N ASN A 309 -4.54 -4.85 6.35
CA ASN A 309 -5.24 -6.11 6.20
C ASN A 309 -5.72 -6.40 4.76
N ASN A 310 -5.83 -7.70 4.44
CA ASN A 310 -6.25 -8.15 3.11
C ASN A 310 -7.72 -7.83 2.80
N GLN A 311 -8.59 -7.72 3.80
CA GLN A 311 -10.00 -7.42 3.58
C GLN A 311 -10.19 -5.98 3.09
N ALA A 312 -9.48 -5.03 3.68
CA ALA A 312 -9.47 -3.64 3.20
C ALA A 312 -8.93 -3.55 1.77
N ILE A 313 -7.83 -4.25 1.47
CA ILE A 313 -7.29 -4.34 0.10
C ILE A 313 -8.32 -4.88 -0.90
N THR A 314 -9.05 -5.94 -0.51
CA THR A 314 -10.12 -6.50 -1.37
C THR A 314 -11.23 -5.49 -1.64
N ASN A 315 -11.62 -4.69 -0.65
CA ASN A 315 -12.62 -3.64 -0.82
C ASN A 315 -12.10 -2.54 -1.76
N ILE A 316 -10.87 -2.06 -1.54
CA ILE A 316 -10.23 -1.08 -2.44
C ILE A 316 -10.22 -1.59 -3.89
N LEU A 317 -9.83 -2.84 -4.12
CA LEU A 317 -9.78 -3.43 -5.47
C LEU A 317 -11.15 -3.47 -6.15
N LYS A 318 -12.23 -3.76 -5.39
CA LYS A 318 -13.59 -3.75 -5.92
C LYS A 318 -14.04 -2.35 -6.34
N ASP A 319 -13.64 -1.33 -5.58
CA ASP A 319 -14.01 0.06 -5.83
C ASP A 319 -13.35 0.64 -7.09
N PHE A 320 -12.29 -0.01 -7.60
CA PHE A 320 -11.61 0.37 -8.85
C PHE A 320 -12.01 -0.46 -10.07
N LYS A 321 -12.99 -1.36 -9.96
CA LYS A 321 -13.50 -2.08 -11.12
C LYS A 321 -14.24 -1.14 -12.06
N VAL A 322 -13.99 -1.34 -13.37
CA VAL A 322 -14.69 -0.63 -14.44
C VAL A 322 -15.83 -1.52 -14.93
N GLU A 323 -17.01 -0.94 -15.12
CA GLU A 323 -18.14 -1.67 -15.66
C GLU A 323 -17.83 -2.19 -17.06
N GLN A 324 -18.13 -3.46 -17.29
CA GLN A 324 -17.99 -4.08 -18.59
C GLN A 324 -19.32 -4.06 -19.34
N PRO A 325 -19.29 -4.03 -20.69
CA PRO A 325 -20.49 -4.16 -21.48
C PRO A 325 -21.25 -5.44 -21.09
N SER A 326 -22.51 -5.32 -20.75
CA SER A 326 -23.42 -6.45 -20.52
C SER A 326 -24.45 -6.54 -21.62
N ASP A 327 -24.83 -7.77 -22.00
CA ASP A 327 -25.82 -8.02 -23.05
C ASP A 327 -27.12 -7.24 -22.80
N GLY A 328 -27.52 -6.43 -23.81
CA GLY A 328 -28.77 -5.67 -23.80
C GLY A 328 -28.73 -4.28 -23.16
N LYS A 329 -27.59 -3.82 -22.59
CA LYS A 329 -27.42 -2.43 -22.14
C LYS A 329 -26.65 -1.60 -23.18
N PRO A 330 -27.03 -0.33 -23.40
CA PRO A 330 -26.25 0.55 -24.26
C PRO A 330 -24.84 0.73 -23.64
N VAL A 331 -23.83 0.57 -24.48
CA VAL A 331 -22.43 0.70 -24.07
C VAL A 331 -22.09 2.18 -23.93
N ASN A 332 -21.70 2.61 -22.73
CA ASN A 332 -21.16 3.95 -22.52
C ASN A 332 -19.67 3.98 -22.90
N LEU A 333 -19.36 4.48 -24.11
CA LEU A 333 -17.99 4.54 -24.61
C LEU A 333 -17.06 5.42 -23.72
N LEU A 334 -17.60 6.36 -22.97
CA LEU A 334 -16.81 7.19 -22.06
C LEU A 334 -16.17 6.38 -20.93
N THR A 335 -16.93 5.45 -20.36
CA THR A 335 -16.52 4.67 -19.18
C THR A 335 -15.86 3.34 -19.53
N LEU A 336 -15.85 2.97 -20.81
CA LEU A 336 -15.07 1.84 -21.30
C LEU A 336 -13.58 2.17 -21.27
N ARG A 337 -12.78 1.14 -21.02
CA ARG A 337 -11.34 1.23 -21.30
C ARG A 337 -11.11 1.07 -22.81
N TRP A 338 -10.32 1.96 -23.39
CA TRP A 338 -10.04 1.96 -24.84
C TRP A 338 -8.83 1.10 -25.23
N LEU A 339 -8.29 0.40 -24.25
CA LEU A 339 -7.29 -0.65 -24.48
C LEU A 339 -7.89 -2.01 -24.11
N PRO A 340 -7.58 -3.09 -24.85
CA PRO A 340 -8.21 -4.38 -24.68
C PRO A 340 -7.82 -5.04 -23.33
N GLY A 341 -8.75 -5.79 -22.74
CA GLY A 341 -8.50 -6.59 -21.56
C GLY A 341 -8.35 -5.82 -20.24
N LEU A 342 -8.65 -4.53 -20.19
CA LEU A 342 -8.68 -3.71 -18.98
C LEU A 342 -10.10 -3.63 -18.43
N ASP A 343 -10.29 -4.04 -17.18
CA ASP A 343 -11.56 -4.03 -16.45
C ASP A 343 -11.45 -3.40 -15.06
N THR A 344 -10.32 -2.75 -14.79
CA THR A 344 -10.03 -2.11 -13.52
C THR A 344 -9.06 -0.94 -13.70
N LEU A 345 -9.02 -0.06 -12.70
CA LEU A 345 -8.03 1.02 -12.57
C LEU A 345 -6.93 0.66 -11.57
N GLY A 346 -7.05 -0.49 -10.90
CA GLY A 346 -6.14 -0.92 -9.84
C GLY A 346 -5.27 -2.11 -10.22
N LEU A 347 -3.96 -2.04 -9.95
CA LEU A 347 -3.02 -3.13 -10.10
C LEU A 347 -2.65 -3.69 -8.73
N TYR A 348 -2.98 -4.97 -8.49
CA TYR A 348 -2.70 -5.61 -7.22
C TYR A 348 -1.24 -6.07 -7.10
N LEU A 349 -0.55 -5.57 -6.08
CA LEU A 349 0.80 -5.98 -5.72
C LEU A 349 0.74 -7.13 -4.69
N SER A 350 0.61 -8.35 -5.18
CA SER A 350 0.34 -9.54 -4.36
C SER A 350 1.55 -9.99 -3.53
N GLY A 351 1.30 -10.40 -2.28
CA GLY A 351 2.30 -11.06 -1.44
C GLY A 351 2.41 -12.57 -1.66
N LYS A 352 1.36 -13.23 -2.21
CA LYS A 352 1.24 -14.67 -2.38
C LYS A 352 0.72 -15.05 -3.76
N ASP A 353 1.07 -16.27 -4.22
CA ASP A 353 0.66 -16.82 -5.53
C ASP A 353 -0.82 -17.24 -5.63
N GLU A 354 -1.54 -17.31 -4.53
CA GLU A 354 -2.82 -18.02 -4.41
C GLU A 354 -4.06 -17.26 -4.95
N GLN A 355 -3.92 -16.01 -5.40
CA GLN A 355 -5.05 -15.18 -5.83
C GLN A 355 -5.01 -14.82 -7.33
N LYS A 356 -4.50 -15.73 -8.17
CA LYS A 356 -4.21 -15.46 -9.58
C LYS A 356 -5.41 -15.06 -10.44
N ASP A 357 -6.59 -15.56 -10.14
CA ASP A 357 -7.72 -15.52 -11.10
C ASP A 357 -8.71 -14.37 -10.87
N GLN A 358 -8.58 -13.62 -9.78
CA GLN A 358 -9.57 -12.60 -9.41
C GLN A 358 -9.16 -11.16 -9.76
N TYR A 359 -7.86 -10.86 -9.85
CA TYR A 359 -7.35 -9.50 -9.98
C TYR A 359 -6.19 -9.40 -10.98
N LYS A 360 -6.06 -8.27 -11.66
CA LYS A 360 -4.84 -7.93 -12.38
C LYS A 360 -3.72 -7.77 -11.37
N MET A 361 -2.72 -8.63 -11.45
CA MET A 361 -1.60 -8.64 -10.50
C MET A 361 -0.31 -8.22 -11.18
N MET A 362 0.58 -7.56 -10.43
CA MET A 362 1.85 -7.13 -10.98
C MET A 362 2.72 -8.35 -11.29
N PHE A 363 3.28 -9.00 -10.29
CA PHE A 363 4.05 -10.24 -10.47
C PHE A 363 3.72 -11.22 -9.35
N ASN A 364 3.71 -12.50 -9.66
CA ASN A 364 3.73 -13.54 -8.65
C ASN A 364 5.18 -13.97 -8.35
N THR A 365 5.37 -14.94 -7.45
CA THR A 365 6.70 -15.44 -7.07
C THR A 365 7.42 -16.18 -8.22
N LYS A 366 6.70 -16.56 -9.28
CA LYS A 366 7.26 -17.19 -10.48
C LYS A 366 7.63 -16.18 -11.57
N GLY A 367 7.38 -14.91 -11.34
CA GLY A 367 7.59 -13.84 -12.32
C GLY A 367 6.47 -13.65 -13.33
N ASP A 368 5.40 -14.49 -13.29
CA ASP A 368 4.23 -14.29 -14.16
C ASP A 368 3.34 -13.18 -13.60
N GLY A 369 2.57 -12.52 -14.44
CA GLY A 369 1.61 -11.51 -14.03
C GLY A 369 1.29 -10.52 -15.14
N PHE A 370 0.35 -9.63 -14.87
CA PHE A 370 -0.14 -8.65 -15.82
C PHE A 370 0.94 -7.90 -16.60
N PRO A 371 2.07 -7.43 -16.01
CA PRO A 371 3.08 -6.72 -16.78
C PRO A 371 3.78 -7.55 -17.85
N ASN A 372 3.89 -8.87 -17.68
CA ASN A 372 4.54 -9.71 -18.67
C ASN A 372 3.70 -9.88 -19.93
N ASP A 373 2.38 -9.94 -19.75
CA ASP A 373 1.43 -10.18 -20.84
C ASP A 373 0.99 -8.86 -21.50
N TYR A 374 1.00 -7.77 -20.73
CA TYR A 374 0.43 -6.50 -21.15
C TYR A 374 1.47 -5.47 -21.59
N ASP A 375 2.57 -5.36 -20.86
CA ASP A 375 3.69 -4.45 -21.14
C ASP A 375 4.62 -5.07 -22.18
N ASP A 376 4.08 -5.39 -23.38
CA ASP A 376 4.79 -6.05 -24.46
C ASP A 376 4.75 -5.22 -25.76
N PRO A 377 5.90 -4.70 -26.24
CA PRO A 377 5.99 -3.96 -27.50
C PRO A 377 5.44 -4.71 -28.72
N ALA A 378 5.43 -6.04 -28.69
CA ALA A 378 4.83 -6.84 -29.78
C ALA A 378 3.32 -6.60 -29.95
N ARG A 379 2.64 -6.09 -28.91
CA ARG A 379 1.20 -5.77 -28.92
C ARG A 379 0.90 -4.30 -29.29
N LEU A 380 1.91 -3.51 -29.59
CA LEU A 380 1.77 -2.07 -29.84
C LEU A 380 0.71 -1.75 -30.89
N GLU A 381 0.74 -2.43 -32.04
CA GLU A 381 -0.21 -2.17 -33.14
C GLU A 381 -1.64 -2.61 -32.78
N GLU A 382 -1.80 -3.68 -31.99
CA GLU A 382 -3.09 -4.09 -31.45
C GLU A 382 -3.68 -2.97 -30.57
N TYR A 383 -2.88 -2.47 -29.62
CA TYR A 383 -3.32 -1.40 -28.71
C TYR A 383 -3.65 -0.11 -29.43
N ARG A 384 -2.81 0.29 -30.39
CA ARG A 384 -3.02 1.48 -31.22
C ARG A 384 -4.33 1.37 -32.00
N GLY A 385 -4.58 0.22 -32.64
CA GLY A 385 -5.81 -0.03 -33.39
C GLY A 385 -7.07 0.09 -32.54
N PHE A 386 -7.11 -0.59 -31.37
CA PHE A 386 -8.23 -0.51 -30.45
C PHE A 386 -8.46 0.91 -29.92
N TYR A 387 -7.41 1.59 -29.51
CA TYR A 387 -7.50 2.94 -28.96
C TYR A 387 -8.05 3.94 -30.00
N LEU A 388 -7.50 3.95 -31.21
CA LEU A 388 -7.92 4.86 -32.28
C LEU A 388 -9.37 4.58 -32.74
N GLU A 389 -9.79 3.34 -32.81
CA GLU A 389 -11.17 2.97 -33.12
C GLU A 389 -12.13 3.58 -32.10
N HIS A 390 -11.88 3.37 -30.81
CA HIS A 390 -12.74 3.88 -29.74
C HIS A 390 -12.73 5.39 -29.65
N PHE A 391 -11.55 6.02 -29.78
CA PHE A 391 -11.43 7.47 -29.77
C PHE A 391 -12.22 8.11 -30.92
N ASN A 392 -11.98 7.65 -32.16
CA ASN A 392 -12.60 8.23 -33.33
C ASN A 392 -14.12 8.01 -33.33
N ARG A 393 -14.59 6.85 -32.86
CA ARG A 393 -16.01 6.56 -32.68
C ARG A 393 -16.65 7.46 -31.63
N PHE A 394 -15.99 7.67 -30.48
CA PHE A 394 -16.53 8.47 -29.38
C PHE A 394 -16.61 9.95 -29.74
N PHE A 395 -15.55 10.50 -30.34
CA PHE A 395 -15.50 11.93 -30.67
C PHE A 395 -15.97 12.26 -32.08
N GLN A 396 -16.39 11.25 -32.88
CA GLN A 396 -16.70 11.42 -34.30
C GLN A 396 -15.54 12.15 -35.04
N ALA A 397 -14.31 11.76 -34.70
CA ALA A 397 -13.06 12.34 -35.16
C ALA A 397 -12.36 11.42 -36.18
N SER A 398 -11.23 11.86 -36.72
CA SER A 398 -10.40 11.11 -37.67
C SER A 398 -8.91 11.21 -37.34
N CYS A 399 -8.58 11.12 -36.04
CA CYS A 399 -7.20 11.13 -35.58
C CYS A 399 -6.47 9.87 -36.08
N GLN A 400 -5.20 10.05 -36.51
CA GLN A 400 -4.39 9.01 -37.13
C GLN A 400 -3.41 8.34 -36.16
N ASN A 401 -3.15 8.98 -35.01
CA ASN A 401 -2.22 8.48 -34.03
C ASN A 401 -2.58 8.97 -32.61
N GLU A 402 -1.98 8.33 -31.60
CA GLU A 402 -2.18 8.62 -30.18
C GLU A 402 -1.80 10.06 -29.80
N VAL A 403 -0.80 10.64 -30.44
CA VAL A 403 -0.36 12.03 -30.15
C VAL A 403 -1.40 13.06 -30.57
N GLU A 404 -2.07 12.85 -31.70
CA GLU A 404 -3.20 13.68 -32.12
C GLU A 404 -4.36 13.57 -31.16
N CYS A 405 -4.67 12.35 -30.71
CA CYS A 405 -5.71 12.09 -29.72
C CYS A 405 -5.42 12.79 -28.40
N GLN A 406 -4.19 12.70 -27.87
CA GLN A 406 -3.79 13.39 -26.64
C GLN A 406 -3.93 14.92 -26.79
N ARG A 407 -3.48 15.47 -27.88
CA ARG A 407 -3.62 16.91 -28.15
C ARG A 407 -5.09 17.35 -28.14
N PHE A 408 -5.96 16.55 -28.74
CA PHE A 408 -7.40 16.79 -28.76
C PHE A 408 -8.00 16.71 -27.37
N LEU A 409 -7.70 15.64 -26.60
CA LEU A 409 -8.18 15.45 -25.22
C LEU A 409 -7.73 16.59 -24.31
N ARG A 410 -6.43 16.90 -24.29
CA ARG A 410 -5.86 17.95 -23.44
C ARG A 410 -6.44 19.32 -23.75
N LYS A 411 -6.73 19.62 -25.02
CA LYS A 411 -7.44 20.86 -25.41
C LYS A 411 -8.87 20.89 -24.85
N LYS A 412 -9.60 19.77 -24.93
CA LYS A 412 -10.95 19.67 -24.36
C LYS A 412 -10.93 19.76 -22.84
N MET A 413 -9.99 19.08 -22.19
CA MET A 413 -9.83 19.11 -20.74
C MET A 413 -9.54 20.53 -20.22
N LYS A 414 -8.63 21.27 -20.87
CA LYS A 414 -8.37 22.68 -20.52
C LYS A 414 -9.61 23.54 -20.64
N LYS A 415 -10.40 23.37 -21.71
CA LYS A 415 -11.68 24.08 -21.86
C LYS A 415 -12.65 23.77 -20.72
N ILE A 416 -12.82 22.49 -20.37
CA ILE A 416 -13.73 22.09 -19.28
C ILE A 416 -13.25 22.63 -17.93
N ARG A 417 -11.93 22.58 -17.65
CA ARG A 417 -11.35 23.18 -16.44
C ARG A 417 -11.72 24.66 -16.30
N ASP A 418 -11.58 25.42 -17.39
CA ASP A 418 -11.90 26.85 -17.42
C ASP A 418 -13.42 27.09 -17.25
N GLU A 419 -14.26 26.22 -17.79
CA GLU A 419 -15.71 26.23 -17.60
C GLU A 419 -16.12 25.92 -16.16
N ILE A 420 -15.47 24.98 -15.48
CA ILE A 420 -15.65 24.74 -14.04
C ILE A 420 -15.41 26.02 -13.25
N GLY A 421 -14.29 26.72 -13.52
CA GLY A 421 -13.98 28.00 -12.89
C GLY A 421 -15.05 29.04 -13.15
N THR A 422 -15.58 29.12 -14.37
CA THR A 422 -16.66 30.03 -14.75
C THR A 422 -17.95 29.71 -14.01
N CYS A 423 -18.37 28.46 -13.95
CA CYS A 423 -19.58 28.02 -13.23
C CYS A 423 -19.51 28.37 -11.74
N LEU A 424 -18.37 28.13 -11.09
CA LEU A 424 -18.16 28.45 -9.67
C LEU A 424 -18.20 29.96 -9.42
N ASN A 425 -17.63 30.79 -10.32
CA ASN A 425 -17.71 32.24 -10.24
C ASN A 425 -19.16 32.72 -10.35
N VAL A 426 -19.93 32.19 -11.29
CA VAL A 426 -21.35 32.53 -11.47
C VAL A 426 -22.16 32.17 -10.24
N ALA A 427 -21.96 30.95 -9.69
CA ALA A 427 -22.64 30.51 -8.49
C ALA A 427 -22.33 31.40 -7.28
N SER A 428 -21.07 31.78 -7.10
CA SER A 428 -20.64 32.70 -6.03
C SER A 428 -21.25 34.08 -6.17
N LEU A 429 -21.31 34.62 -7.40
CA LEU A 429 -21.95 35.92 -7.66
C LEU A 429 -23.45 35.89 -7.41
N LYS A 430 -24.13 34.78 -7.77
CA LYS A 430 -25.57 34.60 -7.50
C LYS A 430 -25.85 34.55 -6.00
N GLN A 431 -25.07 33.79 -5.26
CA GLN A 431 -25.19 33.70 -3.80
C GLN A 431 -24.96 35.03 -3.12
N TYR A 432 -23.86 35.70 -3.46
CA TYR A 432 -23.54 37.03 -2.94
C TYR A 432 -24.64 38.07 -3.31
N GLY A 433 -25.16 38.01 -4.53
CA GLY A 433 -26.24 38.87 -4.98
C GLY A 433 -27.55 38.65 -4.25
N LYS A 434 -27.89 37.41 -3.86
CA LYS A 434 -29.04 37.09 -3.02
C LYS A 434 -28.88 37.66 -1.62
N GLU A 435 -27.72 37.50 -1.00
CA GLU A 435 -27.40 38.07 0.31
C GLU A 435 -27.40 39.58 0.35
N MET A 436 -27.04 40.24 -0.78
CA MET A 436 -27.05 41.68 -0.93
C MET A 436 -28.38 42.25 -1.42
N ALA A 437 -29.21 41.45 -2.10
CA ALA A 437 -30.57 41.87 -2.50
C ALA A 437 -31.46 42.08 -1.27
N ASP A 438 -31.25 41.33 -0.22
CA ASP A 438 -31.86 41.58 1.10
C ASP A 438 -31.41 42.92 1.71
N LYS A 439 -30.36 43.56 1.18
CA LYS A 439 -29.81 44.87 1.58
C LYS A 439 -30.09 46.02 0.56
N GLY A 440 -30.84 45.78 -0.51
CA GLY A 440 -31.45 46.85 -1.35
C GLY A 440 -30.60 47.54 -2.42
N PHE A 441 -29.31 47.24 -2.62
CA PHE A 441 -28.43 48.03 -3.50
C PHE A 441 -28.00 47.40 -4.84
N LEU A 442 -28.07 46.07 -5.03
CA LEU A 442 -27.39 45.38 -6.15
C LEU A 442 -28.30 44.80 -7.25
N SER A 443 -29.61 44.98 -7.18
CA SER A 443 -30.55 44.45 -8.18
C SER A 443 -30.30 44.93 -9.62
N ARG A 444 -29.64 46.08 -9.81
CA ARG A 444 -29.31 46.62 -11.14
C ARG A 444 -28.04 46.01 -11.76
N LEU A 445 -27.05 45.63 -10.96
CA LEU A 445 -25.83 45.00 -11.47
C LEU A 445 -26.10 43.53 -11.91
N LEU A 446 -26.92 42.81 -11.15
CA LEU A 446 -27.29 41.44 -11.44
C LEU A 446 -28.02 41.24 -12.75
N ARG A 447 -28.80 42.25 -13.23
CA ARG A 447 -29.44 42.19 -14.56
C ARG A 447 -28.44 42.17 -15.73
N LYS A 448 -27.24 42.70 -15.57
CA LYS A 448 -26.17 42.59 -16.59
C LYS A 448 -25.54 41.22 -16.66
N PHE A 449 -25.54 40.46 -15.56
CA PHE A 449 -24.99 39.09 -15.47
C PHE A 449 -26.04 38.01 -15.82
N GLN A 450 -27.29 38.35 -16.07
CA GLN A 450 -28.33 37.42 -16.54
C GLN A 450 -28.09 36.84 -17.95
N LYS A 451 -27.07 37.37 -18.68
CA LYS A 451 -26.66 36.87 -20.01
C LYS A 451 -25.56 35.82 -19.98
N LEU A 452 -25.11 35.37 -18.81
CA LEU A 452 -24.24 34.19 -18.74
C LEU A 452 -25.07 32.97 -19.10
N PRO A 453 -24.51 32.05 -19.90
CA PRO A 453 -25.26 30.86 -20.33
C PRO A 453 -25.87 30.17 -19.13
N SER A 454 -27.12 29.76 -19.25
CA SER A 454 -27.75 28.95 -18.24
C SER A 454 -26.98 27.64 -18.12
N TYR A 455 -27.01 27.02 -16.95
CA TYR A 455 -26.40 25.72 -16.72
C TYR A 455 -26.85 24.71 -17.79
N GLU A 456 -28.13 24.73 -18.20
CA GLU A 456 -28.68 23.93 -19.28
C GLU A 456 -28.04 24.22 -20.65
N ALA A 457 -27.67 25.46 -20.94
CA ALA A 457 -26.98 25.84 -22.18
C ALA A 457 -25.52 25.36 -22.21
N ILE A 458 -24.85 25.27 -21.04
CA ILE A 458 -23.50 24.74 -20.93
C ILE A 458 -23.51 23.21 -21.11
N ILE A 459 -24.57 22.55 -20.67
CA ILE A 459 -24.73 21.08 -20.75
C ILE A 459 -25.34 20.64 -22.07
N SER A 460 -26.09 21.50 -22.77
CA SER A 460 -26.78 21.14 -24.03
C SER A 460 -25.81 20.77 -25.17
N ASP A 461 -24.53 21.12 -25.06
CA ASP A 461 -23.48 20.71 -26.01
C ASP A 461 -23.06 19.20 -25.83
N TRP A 462 -23.68 18.52 -24.87
CA TRP A 462 -23.30 17.16 -24.54
C TRP A 462 -24.39 16.17 -24.99
N GLU A 463 -24.38 15.78 -26.24
CA GLU A 463 -25.24 14.68 -26.75
C GLU A 463 -25.04 13.35 -25.96
N GLN A 464 -24.00 13.28 -25.13
CA GLN A 464 -23.65 12.13 -24.29
C GLN A 464 -24.17 12.23 -22.85
N THR A 465 -24.88 13.31 -22.51
CA THR A 465 -25.42 13.56 -21.16
C THR A 465 -26.88 13.19 -21.00
N ALA A 466 -27.46 12.42 -21.92
CA ALA A 466 -28.81 11.87 -21.72
C ALA A 466 -28.94 11.20 -20.32
N ASP A 467 -27.84 10.60 -19.85
CA ASP A 467 -27.69 9.98 -18.54
C ASP A 467 -27.48 11.01 -17.38
N PHE A 468 -27.00 12.21 -17.66
CA PHE A 468 -26.76 13.24 -16.64
C PHE A 468 -28.07 13.74 -16.01
N LYS A 469 -29.07 14.04 -16.81
CA LYS A 469 -30.36 14.54 -16.33
C LYS A 469 -31.02 13.47 -15.45
N GLU A 470 -31.01 12.23 -15.86
CA GLU A 470 -31.57 11.12 -15.09
C GLU A 470 -30.82 10.92 -13.76
N ARG A 471 -29.49 10.98 -13.76
CA ARG A 471 -28.67 10.91 -12.53
C ARG A 471 -28.95 12.09 -11.60
N TYR A 472 -29.01 13.30 -12.16
CA TYR A 472 -29.31 14.49 -11.39
C TYR A 472 -30.73 14.48 -10.81
N ASP A 473 -31.72 14.08 -11.60
CA ASP A 473 -33.10 13.96 -11.13
C ASP A 473 -33.22 12.90 -10.02
N LYS A 474 -32.49 11.79 -10.08
CA LYS A 474 -32.40 10.79 -9.00
C LYS A 474 -31.79 11.38 -7.73
N LEU A 475 -30.75 12.20 -7.84
CA LEU A 475 -30.09 12.83 -6.69
C LEU A 475 -30.99 13.88 -6.02
N ILE A 476 -31.71 14.70 -6.79
CA ILE A 476 -32.59 15.76 -6.25
C ILE A 476 -33.80 15.18 -5.51
N VAL A 477 -34.20 13.96 -5.80
CA VAL A 477 -35.26 13.26 -5.03
C VAL A 477 -34.83 13.07 -3.58
N ASN A 478 -33.52 12.97 -3.31
CA ASN A 478 -33.01 12.90 -1.95
C ASN A 478 -33.09 14.26 -1.24
N SER A 479 -33.68 14.30 -0.06
CA SER A 479 -34.00 15.54 0.68
C SER A 479 -32.78 16.39 1.01
N GLU A 480 -31.58 15.80 1.08
CA GLU A 480 -30.32 16.50 1.38
C GLU A 480 -29.93 17.54 0.32
N TYR A 481 -30.35 17.35 -0.94
CA TYR A 481 -29.95 18.21 -2.07
C TYR A 481 -31.00 19.28 -2.42
N LYS A 482 -32.18 19.28 -1.76
CA LYS A 482 -33.30 20.17 -2.14
C LYS A 482 -33.15 21.64 -1.72
N SER A 483 -32.27 21.93 -0.78
CA SER A 483 -32.14 23.27 -0.20
C SER A 483 -30.69 23.79 -0.11
N LEU A 484 -29.81 23.29 -0.97
CA LEU A 484 -28.42 23.71 -0.98
C LEU A 484 -28.25 25.18 -1.40
N PRO A 485 -27.27 25.89 -0.83
CA PRO A 485 -26.79 27.16 -1.37
C PRO A 485 -26.38 27.02 -2.84
N TYR A 486 -26.45 28.11 -3.63
CA TYR A 486 -26.10 28.06 -5.06
C TYR A 486 -24.70 27.53 -5.34
N THR A 487 -23.72 27.82 -4.50
CA THR A 487 -22.36 27.33 -4.63
C THR A 487 -22.25 25.83 -4.42
N GLU A 488 -22.98 25.27 -3.46
CA GLU A 488 -23.01 23.84 -3.18
C GLU A 488 -23.82 23.08 -4.24
N ASP A 489 -24.99 23.59 -4.65
CA ASP A 489 -25.76 23.01 -5.74
C ASP A 489 -24.92 22.95 -7.03
N MET A 490 -24.20 24.01 -7.35
CA MET A 490 -23.28 24.03 -8.50
C MET A 490 -22.16 23.02 -8.35
N ALA A 491 -21.57 22.91 -7.17
CA ALA A 491 -20.47 21.96 -6.92
C ALA A 491 -20.95 20.51 -7.06
N VAL A 492 -22.14 20.16 -6.57
CA VAL A 492 -22.78 18.85 -6.75
C VAL A 492 -22.97 18.54 -8.24
N ARG A 493 -23.49 19.51 -9.00
CA ARG A 493 -23.69 19.34 -10.46
C ARG A 493 -22.37 19.14 -11.19
N LEU A 494 -21.33 19.87 -10.83
CA LEU A 494 -20.01 19.74 -11.44
C LEU A 494 -19.38 18.38 -11.12
N ASP A 495 -19.57 17.83 -9.93
CA ASP A 495 -19.03 16.51 -9.56
C ASP A 495 -19.52 15.40 -10.47
N ILE A 496 -20.84 15.33 -10.67
CA ILE A 496 -21.47 14.29 -11.45
C ILE A 496 -21.41 14.52 -12.97
N SER A 497 -20.88 15.67 -13.41
CA SER A 497 -20.78 16.06 -14.82
C SER A 497 -19.34 16.36 -15.25
N TYR A 498 -18.93 17.61 -15.22
CA TYR A 498 -17.63 18.05 -15.74
C TYR A 498 -16.43 17.40 -15.05
N ARG A 499 -16.46 17.25 -13.71
CA ARG A 499 -15.39 16.61 -12.97
C ARG A 499 -15.29 15.12 -13.26
N TYR A 500 -16.43 14.47 -13.40
CA TYR A 500 -16.50 13.06 -13.83
C TYR A 500 -15.98 12.89 -15.26
N LEU A 501 -16.34 13.78 -16.18
CA LEU A 501 -15.85 13.76 -17.56
C LEU A 501 -14.35 13.99 -17.63
N LEU A 502 -13.81 14.97 -16.89
CA LEU A 502 -12.38 15.23 -16.85
C LEU A 502 -11.58 14.01 -16.38
N PHE A 503 -12.10 13.26 -15.39
CA PHE A 503 -11.47 12.05 -14.94
C PHE A 503 -11.33 11.01 -16.07
N TRP A 504 -12.42 10.73 -16.79
CA TRP A 504 -12.37 9.76 -17.88
C TRP A 504 -11.52 10.21 -19.06
N TYR A 505 -11.55 11.50 -19.38
CA TYR A 505 -10.65 12.04 -20.41
C TYR A 505 -9.18 11.90 -20.01
N ALA A 506 -8.86 12.08 -18.74
CA ALA A 506 -7.52 11.84 -18.24
C ALA A 506 -7.11 10.36 -18.29
N ILE A 507 -8.03 9.44 -18.00
CA ILE A 507 -7.78 8.00 -18.16
C ILE A 507 -7.46 7.66 -19.62
N HIS A 508 -8.23 8.20 -20.56
CA HIS A 508 -7.98 7.96 -21.99
C HIS A 508 -6.72 8.66 -22.50
N ASP A 509 -6.35 9.81 -21.95
CA ASP A 509 -5.05 10.45 -22.25
C ASP A 509 -3.89 9.58 -21.76
N ARG A 510 -4.01 8.95 -20.59
CA ARG A 510 -3.01 8.02 -20.05
C ARG A 510 -2.94 6.71 -20.83
N GLU A 511 -4.04 6.21 -21.38
CA GLU A 511 -4.03 5.07 -22.30
C GLU A 511 -3.24 5.38 -23.58
N ALA A 512 -3.39 6.58 -24.15
CA ALA A 512 -2.56 7.04 -25.25
C ALA A 512 -1.08 7.20 -24.87
N GLU A 513 -0.81 7.70 -23.65
CA GLU A 513 0.54 7.82 -23.11
C GLU A 513 1.22 6.46 -22.93
N PHE A 514 0.47 5.45 -22.52
CA PHE A 514 0.97 4.08 -22.47
C PHE A 514 1.44 3.58 -23.84
N ILE A 515 0.63 3.79 -24.89
CA ILE A 515 0.99 3.40 -26.25
C ILE A 515 2.28 4.10 -26.68
N ARG A 516 2.42 5.41 -26.44
CA ARG A 516 3.61 6.19 -26.76
C ARG A 516 4.85 5.67 -26.04
N ARG A 517 4.77 5.43 -24.74
CA ARG A 517 5.87 4.90 -23.94
C ARG A 517 6.23 3.47 -24.31
N LEU A 518 5.25 2.66 -24.70
CA LEU A 518 5.48 1.30 -25.15
C LEU A 518 6.22 1.27 -26.50
N ALA A 519 5.93 2.24 -27.38
CA ALA A 519 6.64 2.39 -28.65
C ALA A 519 8.12 2.81 -28.47
N GLU A 520 8.45 3.50 -27.40
CA GLU A 520 9.80 3.94 -27.05
C GLU A 520 10.56 2.90 -26.19
N CYS A 521 9.88 1.84 -25.74
CA CYS A 521 10.44 0.84 -24.83
C CYS A 521 11.40 -0.11 -25.56
N ASP A 522 12.66 -0.17 -25.13
CA ASP A 522 13.61 -1.22 -25.49
C ASP A 522 13.58 -2.33 -24.43
N LYS A 523 12.69 -3.31 -24.64
CA LYS A 523 12.49 -4.39 -23.68
C LYS A 523 13.72 -5.31 -23.51
N GLU A 524 14.55 -5.45 -24.54
CA GLU A 524 15.77 -6.26 -24.49
C GLU A 524 16.85 -5.58 -23.64
N GLY A 525 16.88 -4.23 -23.65
CA GLY A 525 17.77 -3.41 -22.82
C GLY A 525 17.24 -3.09 -21.44
N GLU A 526 15.94 -3.33 -21.14
CA GLU A 526 15.32 -2.96 -19.88
C GLU A 526 15.87 -3.79 -18.71
N THR A 527 16.45 -3.10 -17.75
CA THR A 527 17.08 -3.70 -16.56
C THR A 527 16.18 -3.53 -15.32
N ARG A 528 16.63 -4.07 -14.18
CA ARG A 528 16.06 -3.72 -12.86
C ARG A 528 16.77 -2.51 -12.24
N GLY A 529 17.54 -1.75 -13.01
CA GLY A 529 18.11 -0.48 -12.58
C GLY A 529 17.04 0.49 -12.11
N ARG A 530 17.45 1.47 -11.29
CA ARG A 530 16.51 2.45 -10.70
C ARG A 530 15.70 3.17 -11.77
N GLU A 531 16.33 3.68 -12.81
CA GLU A 531 15.70 4.46 -13.87
C GLU A 531 14.74 3.59 -14.69
N ASP A 532 15.20 2.47 -15.23
CA ASP A 532 14.40 1.56 -16.06
C ASP A 532 13.17 1.05 -15.28
N TYR A 533 13.37 0.66 -14.01
CA TYR A 533 12.29 0.13 -13.21
C TYR A 533 11.27 1.22 -12.84
N THR A 534 11.71 2.46 -12.60
CA THR A 534 10.81 3.60 -12.38
C THR A 534 10.01 3.91 -13.64
N GLU A 535 10.65 3.93 -14.81
CA GLU A 535 9.96 4.14 -16.09
C GLU A 535 8.94 3.04 -16.38
N ARG A 536 9.27 1.80 -16.07
CA ARG A 536 8.31 0.70 -16.17
C ARG A 536 7.10 0.87 -15.24
N LEU A 537 7.31 1.28 -13.99
CA LEU A 537 6.20 1.58 -13.07
C LEU A 537 5.33 2.73 -13.60
N LYS A 538 5.93 3.79 -14.13
CA LYS A 538 5.21 4.91 -14.75
C LYS A 538 4.42 4.49 -15.99
N ARG A 539 4.98 3.63 -16.82
CA ARG A 539 4.30 3.06 -17.99
C ARG A 539 3.08 2.23 -17.57
N LEU A 540 3.23 1.38 -16.55
CA LEU A 540 2.12 0.62 -15.96
C LEU A 540 1.06 1.52 -15.29
N ALA A 541 1.47 2.62 -14.65
CA ALA A 541 0.57 3.59 -14.05
C ALA A 541 -0.32 4.30 -15.08
N CYS A 542 0.10 4.38 -16.34
CA CYS A 542 -0.75 4.89 -17.42
C CYS A 542 -2.01 4.04 -17.63
N VAL A 543 -1.93 2.73 -17.47
CA VAL A 543 -3.07 1.81 -17.68
C VAL A 543 -3.71 1.35 -16.37
N MET A 544 -2.95 1.30 -15.29
CA MET A 544 -3.38 0.95 -13.94
C MET A 544 -2.93 2.05 -12.97
N PRO A 545 -3.65 3.17 -12.91
CA PRO A 545 -3.18 4.37 -12.21
C PRO A 545 -3.05 4.21 -10.69
N VAL A 546 -3.58 3.13 -10.11
CA VAL A 546 -3.49 2.89 -8.66
C VAL A 546 -2.86 1.53 -8.39
N PHE A 547 -1.72 1.50 -7.76
CA PHE A 547 -1.11 0.28 -7.23
C PHE A 547 -1.66 -0.01 -5.83
N ILE A 548 -2.11 -1.23 -5.60
CA ILE A 548 -2.84 -1.61 -4.39
C ILE A 548 -2.10 -2.74 -3.69
N SER A 549 -1.72 -2.56 -2.42
CA SER A 549 -0.92 -3.53 -1.68
C SER A 549 -1.19 -3.50 -0.18
N THR A 550 -0.82 -4.58 0.50
CA THR A 550 -0.59 -4.49 1.95
C THR A 550 0.78 -3.90 2.24
N PHE A 551 0.97 -3.32 3.44
CA PHE A 551 2.28 -2.81 3.86
C PHE A 551 3.38 -3.87 3.85
N HIS A 552 3.06 -5.14 4.13
CA HIS A 552 4.02 -6.23 4.10
C HIS A 552 4.47 -6.60 2.68
N SER A 553 3.60 -6.40 1.68
CA SER A 553 3.88 -6.74 0.29
C SER A 553 4.54 -5.60 -0.48
N LEU A 554 4.19 -4.35 -0.16
CA LEU A 554 4.66 -3.17 -0.87
C LEU A 554 6.19 -3.11 -1.04
N PRO A 555 7.02 -3.35 0.00
CA PRO A 555 8.48 -3.28 -0.14
C PRO A 555 9.07 -4.30 -1.11
N LYS A 556 8.34 -5.37 -1.45
CA LYS A 556 8.77 -6.35 -2.47
C LYS A 556 8.83 -5.74 -3.88
N TYR A 557 7.97 -4.76 -4.13
CA TYR A 557 7.81 -4.11 -5.43
C TYR A 557 8.52 -2.75 -5.52
N MET A 558 8.87 -2.17 -4.37
CA MET A 558 9.57 -0.87 -4.30
C MET A 558 11.06 -1.06 -4.04
N VAL A 559 11.69 -1.96 -4.81
CA VAL A 559 13.12 -2.24 -4.77
C VAL A 559 13.66 -2.37 -6.19
N CYS A 560 14.91 -1.95 -6.36
CA CYS A 560 15.63 -1.98 -7.65
C CYS A 560 17.03 -2.56 -7.46
N VAL A 561 17.80 -2.61 -8.52
CA VAL A 561 19.25 -2.81 -8.49
C VAL A 561 19.90 -1.44 -8.55
N ASP A 562 20.69 -1.09 -7.54
CA ASP A 562 21.40 0.20 -7.49
C ASP A 562 22.85 -0.03 -7.03
N ASN A 563 23.81 0.48 -7.81
CA ASN A 563 25.25 0.33 -7.55
C ASN A 563 25.69 -1.13 -7.26
N GLY A 564 25.08 -2.11 -7.93
CA GLY A 564 25.35 -3.54 -7.74
C GLY A 564 24.66 -4.16 -6.53
N GLU A 565 23.92 -3.39 -5.75
CA GLU A 565 23.10 -3.88 -4.65
C GLU A 565 21.73 -4.35 -5.18
N TRP A 566 21.42 -5.63 -5.01
CA TRP A 566 20.10 -6.20 -5.25
C TRP A 566 19.17 -5.84 -4.08
N ASP A 567 17.89 -5.56 -4.38
CA ASP A 567 16.91 -5.14 -3.37
C ASP A 567 17.22 -3.76 -2.73
N ALA A 568 17.91 -2.87 -3.44
CA ALA A 568 18.05 -1.48 -3.01
C ALA A 568 16.68 -0.79 -2.94
N PRO A 569 16.35 -0.01 -1.89
CA PRO A 569 15.06 0.67 -1.82
C PRO A 569 14.89 1.68 -2.96
N LEU A 570 13.74 1.65 -3.60
CA LEU A 570 13.34 2.63 -4.61
C LEU A 570 12.77 3.87 -3.89
N TYR A 571 13.66 4.68 -3.29
CA TYR A 571 13.25 5.90 -2.60
C TYR A 571 12.67 6.91 -3.58
N ASP A 572 11.70 7.70 -3.10
CA ASP A 572 11.07 8.84 -3.78
C ASP A 572 10.35 8.49 -5.10
N ALA A 573 9.98 7.20 -5.28
CA ALA A 573 9.27 6.75 -6.47
C ALA A 573 7.74 6.83 -6.35
N ILE A 574 7.21 6.98 -5.14
CA ILE A 574 5.75 7.06 -4.90
C ILE A 574 5.36 8.52 -4.77
N ASP A 575 4.53 9.00 -5.68
CA ASP A 575 4.04 10.39 -5.71
C ASP A 575 2.87 10.62 -4.75
N LEU A 576 2.05 9.60 -4.53
CA LEU A 576 0.94 9.64 -3.57
C LEU A 576 0.77 8.28 -2.89
N LEU A 577 0.93 8.25 -1.55
CA LEU A 577 0.61 7.08 -0.73
C LEU A 577 -0.69 7.32 0.04
N ILE A 578 -1.67 6.49 -0.21
CA ILE A 578 -2.94 6.46 0.52
C ILE A 578 -2.93 5.27 1.48
N VAL A 579 -3.20 5.55 2.75
CA VAL A 579 -3.24 4.54 3.80
C VAL A 579 -4.68 4.43 4.31
N ASP A 580 -5.36 3.35 3.95
CA ASP A 580 -6.69 3.07 4.47
C ASP A 580 -6.60 2.32 5.79
N GLU A 581 -7.53 2.59 6.71
CA GLU A 581 -7.55 2.04 8.07
C GLU A 581 -6.22 2.28 8.84
N SER A 582 -5.63 3.46 8.70
CA SER A 582 -4.33 3.80 9.27
C SER A 582 -4.23 3.62 10.79
N GLY A 583 -5.34 3.64 11.52
CA GLY A 583 -5.40 3.36 12.96
C GLY A 583 -5.15 1.89 13.35
N GLN A 584 -5.06 0.99 12.36
CA GLN A 584 -4.75 -0.42 12.56
C GLN A 584 -3.30 -0.77 12.21
N VAL A 585 -2.52 0.21 11.78
CA VAL A 585 -1.12 0.06 11.34
C VAL A 585 -0.15 0.16 12.50
#